data_31f635c599cb1dfbf872b9ab08e40c6d
#
_entry.id   31f635c599cb1dfbf872b9ab08e40c6d
#
_cell.length_a   1.000
_cell.length_b   1.000
_cell.length_c   1.000
_cell.angle_alpha   90.00
_cell.angle_beta   90.00
_cell.angle_gamma   90.00
#
_symmetry.space_group_name_H-M   'P 1'
#
loop_
_entity.id
_entity.type
_entity.pdbx_description
1 polymer ?
#
loop_
_entity_poly.entity_id
_entity_poly.type
_entity_poly.pdbx_seq_one_letter_code
_entity_poly.pdbx_strand_id
1 'polypeptide(L)'
;MRNPILRRAAARTAFLLLFAAGVGGLGAQPVLDIEEELDFDHPEAWAMKFFTSASLLTSLGPVERREAGAVDLGLELITIPHLDREQRTVGFGGFKEEELNRLPVWARLRVAFGLPRGFTAVVGWVPPAELDGVKANLFSAAIEKAILQGDRWGLGVRLYAQVGDAEADFTCAAGEERSPPGSPENPFGCEAPSDDEVTLEYVGLEWTGSYRFRRPRAPVLHLGVAVNHLDMEFQVNARTFGFLDRTRLLADGETVSATAGATWSLGQKTKAGFEVFYSPLSVERPGAESSDNDPLLHLRALLRYRLR
;
A
#
# COMPACT_ATOMS: atom_id res chain seq x y z
N MET A 1 -14.87 15.19 -26.97
CA MET A 1 -15.31 16.18 -25.97
C MET A 1 -16.63 15.68 -25.39
N ARG A 2 -16.59 14.94 -24.27
CA ARG A 2 -17.76 14.40 -23.57
C ARG A 2 -17.99 15.27 -22.34
N ASN A 3 -19.20 15.75 -22.18
CA ASN A 3 -19.63 16.78 -21.23
C ASN A 3 -19.70 16.22 -19.80
N PRO A 4 -18.95 16.73 -18.79
CA PRO A 4 -18.88 16.16 -17.45
C PRO A 4 -20.06 16.51 -16.52
N ILE A 5 -21.08 17.22 -16.98
CA ILE A 5 -22.12 17.81 -16.11
C ILE A 5 -23.30 16.84 -15.82
N LEU A 6 -23.41 15.72 -16.52
CA LEU A 6 -24.57 14.83 -16.40
C LEU A 6 -24.40 13.60 -15.48
N ARG A 7 -23.24 13.41 -14.84
CA ARG A 7 -22.98 12.25 -13.94
C ARG A 7 -23.24 12.52 -12.44
N ARG A 8 -23.49 13.76 -12.02
CA ARG A 8 -23.66 14.11 -10.58
C ARG A 8 -25.07 13.92 -10.00
N ALA A 9 -26.04 13.40 -10.73
CA ALA A 9 -27.44 13.32 -10.29
C ALA A 9 -27.96 11.93 -9.93
N ALA A 10 -27.17 10.86 -10.06
CA ALA A 10 -27.67 9.49 -9.91
C ALA A 10 -27.36 8.79 -8.57
N ALA A 11 -26.48 9.35 -7.73
CA ALA A 11 -25.98 8.66 -6.54
C ALA A 11 -26.73 8.99 -5.22
N ARG A 12 -27.87 9.68 -5.24
CA ARG A 12 -28.58 10.11 -4.00
C ARG A 12 -29.91 9.45 -3.71
N THR A 13 -30.32 8.37 -4.38
CA THR A 13 -31.70 7.85 -4.22
C THR A 13 -31.79 6.32 -4.10
N ALA A 14 -30.93 5.66 -3.39
CA ALA A 14 -31.04 4.20 -3.16
C ALA A 14 -31.03 3.77 -1.67
N PHE A 15 -31.36 4.64 -0.73
CA PHE A 15 -31.32 4.26 0.70
C PHE A 15 -32.69 4.31 1.40
N LEU A 16 -33.77 3.91 0.74
CA LEU A 16 -35.05 3.69 1.42
C LEU A 16 -35.89 2.74 0.60
N LEU A 17 -36.05 1.51 1.11
CA LEU A 17 -37.16 0.57 0.93
C LEU A 17 -36.63 -0.88 0.89
N LEU A 18 -36.68 -1.54 2.06
CA LEU A 18 -37.00 -2.97 2.16
C LEU A 18 -37.20 -3.35 3.62
N PHE A 19 -38.36 -2.93 4.19
CA PHE A 19 -38.97 -3.63 5.32
C PHE A 19 -40.24 -4.28 4.80
N ALA A 20 -40.18 -5.56 4.49
CA ALA A 20 -41.37 -6.39 4.35
C ALA A 20 -41.08 -7.76 4.98
N ALA A 21 -41.77 -8.01 6.09
CA ALA A 21 -41.74 -9.25 6.83
C ALA A 21 -42.34 -10.41 6.03
N GLY A 22 -41.73 -11.60 6.17
CA GLY A 22 -42.26 -12.85 5.58
C GLY A 22 -41.58 -14.10 6.10
N VAL A 23 -42.12 -14.66 7.20
CA VAL A 23 -42.26 -16.11 7.51
C VAL A 23 -41.19 -17.10 7.08
N GLY A 24 -40.49 -17.69 8.06
CA GLY A 24 -39.94 -19.04 8.22
C GLY A 24 -39.65 -19.89 6.98
N GLY A 25 -38.40 -19.88 6.56
CA GLY A 25 -37.69 -20.89 5.79
C GLY A 25 -36.29 -20.92 6.30
N LEU A 26 -35.59 -22.03 6.23
CA LEU A 26 -34.12 -22.07 6.36
C LEU A 26 -33.54 -21.13 5.29
N GLY A 27 -33.57 -19.83 5.60
CA GLY A 27 -33.30 -18.77 4.65
C GLY A 27 -31.79 -18.66 4.46
N ALA A 28 -31.33 -18.78 3.23
CA ALA A 28 -30.04 -18.26 2.84
C ALA A 28 -29.91 -16.82 3.39
N GLN A 29 -28.82 -16.50 4.09
CA GLN A 29 -28.56 -15.13 4.54
C GLN A 29 -28.59 -14.21 3.31
N PRO A 30 -29.24 -13.05 3.39
CA PRO A 30 -29.18 -12.08 2.30
C PRO A 30 -27.73 -11.64 2.11
N VAL A 31 -27.30 -11.62 0.86
CA VAL A 31 -25.95 -11.17 0.47
C VAL A 31 -26.08 -9.81 -0.18
N LEU A 32 -25.32 -8.84 0.30
CA LEU A 32 -25.08 -7.58 -0.37
C LEU A 32 -23.80 -7.75 -1.19
N ASP A 33 -23.91 -7.63 -2.51
CA ASP A 33 -22.79 -7.78 -3.45
C ASP A 33 -22.85 -6.58 -4.42
N ILE A 34 -22.10 -5.55 -4.08
CA ILE A 34 -22.07 -4.27 -4.81
C ILE A 34 -20.64 -4.03 -5.23
N GLU A 35 -20.47 -3.48 -6.43
CA GLU A 35 -19.21 -2.96 -6.92
C GLU A 35 -19.33 -1.44 -7.03
N GLU A 36 -18.40 -0.72 -6.40
CA GLU A 36 -18.39 0.74 -6.35
C GLU A 36 -17.01 1.26 -6.76
N GLU A 37 -17.00 2.13 -7.77
CA GLU A 37 -15.81 2.87 -8.21
C GLU A 37 -15.71 4.16 -7.39
N LEU A 38 -14.67 4.29 -6.58
CA LEU A 38 -14.45 5.44 -5.71
C LEU A 38 -13.67 6.55 -6.44
N ASP A 39 -13.98 7.79 -6.11
CA ASP A 39 -13.08 8.90 -6.45
C ASP A 39 -11.72 8.68 -5.73
N PHE A 40 -10.62 9.03 -6.40
CA PHE A 40 -9.27 8.70 -5.90
C PHE A 40 -8.89 9.41 -4.59
N ASP A 41 -9.59 10.47 -4.20
CA ASP A 41 -9.46 11.17 -2.91
C ASP A 41 -10.56 10.83 -1.89
N HIS A 42 -11.41 9.84 -2.21
CA HIS A 42 -12.37 9.30 -1.25
C HIS A 42 -11.66 8.71 -0.01
N PRO A 43 -12.23 8.78 1.21
CA PRO A 43 -11.57 8.29 2.43
C PRO A 43 -11.08 6.85 2.36
N GLU A 44 -11.90 5.91 1.88
CA GLU A 44 -11.49 4.50 1.70
C GLU A 44 -10.37 4.37 0.65
N ALA A 45 -10.45 5.12 -0.46
CA ALA A 45 -9.40 5.16 -1.47
C ALA A 45 -8.10 5.73 -0.90
N TRP A 46 -8.16 6.71 0.01
CA TRP A 46 -6.98 7.21 0.71
C TRP A 46 -6.30 6.13 1.55
N ALA A 47 -7.08 5.34 2.31
CA ALA A 47 -6.51 4.24 3.09
C ALA A 47 -5.83 3.19 2.20
N MET A 48 -6.46 2.81 1.08
CA MET A 48 -5.85 1.92 0.10
C MET A 48 -4.56 2.52 -0.49
N LYS A 49 -4.57 3.82 -0.90
CA LYS A 49 -3.38 4.53 -1.37
C LYS A 49 -2.25 4.54 -0.35
N PHE A 50 -2.59 4.73 0.94
CA PHE A 50 -1.60 4.78 2.02
C PHE A 50 -0.83 3.46 2.12
N PHE A 51 -1.52 2.32 2.19
CA PHE A 51 -0.88 1.01 2.30
C PHE A 51 -0.18 0.59 1.00
N THR A 52 -0.79 0.86 -0.15
CA THR A 52 -0.17 0.58 -1.45
C THR A 52 1.12 1.39 -1.63
N SER A 53 1.09 2.69 -1.30
CA SER A 53 2.28 3.56 -1.36
C SER A 53 3.36 3.15 -0.35
N ALA A 54 2.97 2.68 0.85
CA ALA A 54 3.92 2.13 1.82
C ALA A 54 4.63 0.88 1.28
N SER A 55 3.97 0.12 0.40
CA SER A 55 4.51 -1.11 -0.19
C SER A 55 5.37 -0.91 -1.44
N LEU A 56 5.50 0.29 -2.00
CA LEU A 56 6.22 0.53 -3.26
C LEU A 56 7.65 -0.03 -3.24
N LEU A 57 8.03 -0.75 -4.30
CA LEU A 57 9.37 -1.34 -4.44
C LEU A 57 10.38 -0.31 -4.97
N THR A 58 10.70 0.73 -4.20
CA THR A 58 11.74 1.71 -4.57
C THR A 58 13.13 1.09 -4.57
N SER A 59 14.12 1.81 -5.11
CA SER A 59 15.49 1.31 -5.22
C SER A 59 16.13 1.02 -3.86
N LEU A 60 15.80 1.81 -2.84
CA LEU A 60 16.33 1.77 -1.47
C LEU A 60 17.87 1.71 -1.49
N GLY A 61 18.45 2.69 -2.18
CA GLY A 61 19.87 2.84 -2.38
C GLY A 61 20.23 3.31 -3.80
N PRO A 62 21.51 3.54 -4.08
CA PRO A 62 21.95 3.91 -5.40
C PRO A 62 21.71 2.77 -6.39
N VAL A 63 21.21 3.11 -7.59
CA VAL A 63 21.20 2.18 -8.72
C VAL A 63 22.60 2.02 -9.23
N GLU A 64 23.21 0.86 -8.95
CA GLU A 64 24.58 0.54 -9.29
C GLU A 64 24.63 -0.47 -10.44
N ARG A 65 25.62 -0.33 -11.32
CA ARG A 65 25.89 -1.34 -12.34
C ARG A 65 26.38 -2.62 -11.68
N ARG A 66 25.68 -3.72 -11.90
CA ARG A 66 26.10 -5.07 -11.47
C ARG A 66 26.70 -5.84 -12.63
N GLU A 67 27.66 -6.70 -12.32
CA GLU A 67 28.17 -7.66 -13.28
C GLU A 67 27.10 -8.69 -13.63
N ALA A 68 27.09 -9.15 -14.86
CA ALA A 68 26.17 -10.19 -15.28
C ALA A 68 26.40 -11.49 -14.49
N GLY A 69 25.34 -12.05 -13.92
CA GLY A 69 25.39 -13.21 -13.04
C GLY A 69 25.66 -12.89 -11.56
N ALA A 70 25.88 -11.63 -11.18
CA ALA A 70 25.95 -11.24 -9.78
C ALA A 70 24.58 -11.42 -9.11
N VAL A 71 24.57 -11.93 -7.88
CA VAL A 71 23.35 -12.16 -7.09
C VAL A 71 23.49 -11.53 -5.71
N ASP A 72 22.57 -10.64 -5.38
CA ASP A 72 22.47 -10.05 -4.04
C ASP A 72 21.16 -10.52 -3.37
N LEU A 73 21.23 -10.93 -2.11
CA LEU A 73 20.05 -11.14 -1.25
C LEU A 73 19.83 -9.91 -0.39
N GLY A 74 18.60 -9.57 -0.12
CA GLY A 74 18.21 -8.44 0.70
C GLY A 74 17.06 -8.76 1.65
N LEU A 75 17.11 -8.15 2.82
CA LEU A 75 15.98 -8.03 3.75
C LEU A 75 15.67 -6.55 3.90
N GLU A 76 14.48 -6.17 3.45
CA GLU A 76 13.91 -4.84 3.64
C GLU A 76 12.97 -4.82 4.81
N LEU A 77 13.06 -3.77 5.63
CA LEU A 77 12.11 -3.43 6.69
C LEU A 77 11.47 -2.09 6.35
N ILE A 78 10.16 -2.02 6.49
CA ILE A 78 9.32 -0.87 6.15
C ILE A 78 8.51 -0.52 7.38
N THR A 79 8.64 0.70 7.92
CA THR A 79 7.78 1.17 9.00
C THR A 79 6.44 1.61 8.45
N ILE A 80 5.35 1.28 9.16
CA ILE A 80 4.01 1.83 8.90
C ILE A 80 3.76 2.89 9.95
N PRO A 81 3.56 4.16 9.59
CA PRO A 81 3.22 5.21 10.54
C PRO A 81 1.93 4.87 11.27
N HIS A 82 1.89 5.21 12.56
CA HIS A 82 0.66 5.10 13.34
C HIS A 82 -0.30 6.19 12.87
N LEU A 83 -1.49 5.78 12.48
CA LEU A 83 -2.57 6.65 12.04
C LEU A 83 -3.33 7.18 13.26
N ASP A 84 -3.62 8.45 13.27
CA ASP A 84 -4.50 9.04 14.29
C ASP A 84 -5.98 8.66 14.04
N ARG A 85 -6.87 9.14 14.90
CA ARG A 85 -8.29 8.80 14.79
C ARG A 85 -8.91 9.33 13.50
N GLU A 86 -8.57 10.54 13.08
CA GLU A 86 -9.10 11.15 11.87
C GLU A 86 -8.68 10.36 10.63
N GLN A 87 -7.41 9.95 10.59
CA GLN A 87 -6.83 9.13 9.52
C GLN A 87 -7.43 7.71 9.45
N ARG A 88 -7.90 7.17 10.57
CA ARG A 88 -8.57 5.87 10.63
C ARG A 88 -10.09 5.95 10.38
N THR A 89 -10.67 7.15 10.45
CA THR A 89 -12.09 7.36 10.16
C THR A 89 -12.29 7.43 8.66
N VAL A 90 -12.23 6.29 7.99
CA VAL A 90 -12.31 6.15 6.54
C VAL A 90 -13.52 5.32 6.08
N GLY A 91 -13.96 4.34 6.84
CA GLY A 91 -15.06 3.46 6.43
C GLY A 91 -16.40 4.17 6.27
N PHE A 92 -17.26 3.65 5.40
CA PHE A 92 -18.56 4.23 5.02
C PHE A 92 -18.46 5.71 4.60
N GLY A 93 -17.50 6.00 3.72
CA GLY A 93 -17.32 7.37 3.24
C GLY A 93 -16.74 8.32 4.29
N GLY A 94 -15.93 7.83 5.24
CA GLY A 94 -15.31 8.64 6.27
C GLY A 94 -16.16 8.85 7.54
N PHE A 95 -17.08 7.96 7.83
CA PHE A 95 -17.90 8.02 9.06
C PHE A 95 -17.57 6.92 10.07
N LYS A 96 -16.93 5.84 9.65
CA LYS A 96 -16.54 4.73 10.52
C LYS A 96 -15.03 4.72 10.74
N GLU A 97 -14.62 4.57 12.00
CA GLU A 97 -13.24 4.32 12.37
C GLU A 97 -12.89 2.85 12.10
N GLU A 98 -11.85 2.61 11.28
CA GLU A 98 -11.37 1.28 10.93
C GLU A 98 -10.10 0.93 11.71
N GLU A 99 -9.86 -0.37 11.97
CA GLU A 99 -8.70 -0.82 12.72
C GLU A 99 -7.49 -0.99 11.79
N LEU A 100 -6.88 0.14 11.43
CA LEU A 100 -5.76 0.22 10.48
C LEU A 100 -4.35 0.18 11.13
N ASN A 101 -4.25 0.28 12.45
CA ASN A 101 -2.98 0.37 13.18
C ASN A 101 -2.40 -0.98 13.62
N ARG A 102 -2.61 -2.04 12.85
CA ARG A 102 -2.23 -3.41 13.25
C ARG A 102 -0.75 -3.71 13.06
N LEU A 103 -0.16 -3.28 11.94
CA LEU A 103 1.23 -3.59 11.59
C LEU A 103 2.12 -2.35 11.66
N PRO A 104 2.96 -2.19 12.69
CA PRO A 104 3.91 -1.07 12.74
C PRO A 104 5.10 -1.23 11.80
N VAL A 105 5.40 -2.45 11.39
CA VAL A 105 6.52 -2.79 10.49
C VAL A 105 6.19 -4.03 9.70
N TRP A 106 6.51 -4.04 8.41
CA TRP A 106 6.55 -5.27 7.64
C TRP A 106 7.91 -5.50 6.99
N ALA A 107 8.15 -6.75 6.58
CA ALA A 107 9.41 -7.18 6.00
C ALA A 107 9.20 -7.71 4.58
N ARG A 108 10.14 -7.37 3.67
CA ARG A 108 10.19 -7.88 2.31
C ARG A 108 11.54 -8.54 2.05
N LEU A 109 11.53 -9.75 1.54
CA LEU A 109 12.70 -10.40 0.98
C LEU A 109 12.96 -9.83 -0.42
N ARG A 110 14.22 -9.54 -0.73
CA ARG A 110 14.63 -9.07 -2.06
C ARG A 110 15.74 -9.96 -2.63
N VAL A 111 15.68 -10.18 -3.92
CA VAL A 111 16.77 -10.80 -4.68
C VAL A 111 17.07 -9.92 -5.88
N ALA A 112 18.33 -9.55 -6.09
CA ALA A 112 18.77 -8.76 -7.23
C ALA A 112 19.74 -9.55 -8.09
N PHE A 113 19.50 -9.56 -9.40
CA PHE A 113 20.30 -10.29 -10.39
C PHE A 113 20.94 -9.32 -11.37
N GLY A 114 22.25 -9.33 -11.49
CA GLY A 114 22.97 -8.63 -12.55
C GLY A 114 22.71 -9.25 -13.91
N LEU A 115 22.24 -8.45 -14.86
CA LEU A 115 21.93 -8.85 -16.23
C LEU A 115 22.98 -8.27 -17.20
N PRO A 116 23.08 -8.80 -18.44
CA PRO A 116 23.92 -8.22 -19.48
C PRO A 116 23.60 -6.75 -19.74
N ARG A 117 24.55 -6.00 -20.29
CA ARG A 117 24.43 -4.58 -20.67
C ARG A 117 24.16 -3.63 -19.50
N GLY A 118 24.46 -4.05 -18.25
CA GLY A 118 24.33 -3.24 -17.03
C GLY A 118 22.90 -3.05 -16.53
N PHE A 119 21.98 -3.92 -16.92
CA PHE A 119 20.69 -4.04 -16.30
C PHE A 119 20.76 -4.86 -15.01
N THR A 120 19.81 -4.65 -14.12
CA THR A 120 19.58 -5.49 -12.95
C THR A 120 18.09 -5.82 -12.86
N ALA A 121 17.76 -7.09 -12.68
CA ALA A 121 16.40 -7.50 -12.26
C ALA A 121 16.36 -7.59 -10.75
N VAL A 122 15.27 -7.14 -10.15
CA VAL A 122 15.01 -7.27 -8.71
C VAL A 122 13.67 -7.94 -8.55
N VAL A 123 13.59 -8.90 -7.62
CA VAL A 123 12.35 -9.54 -7.19
C VAL A 123 12.19 -9.27 -5.70
N GLY A 124 10.99 -8.93 -5.27
CA GLY A 124 10.62 -8.74 -3.88
C GLY A 124 9.45 -9.63 -3.52
N TRP A 125 9.42 -10.13 -2.29
CA TRP A 125 8.32 -10.94 -1.79
C TRP A 125 8.08 -10.67 -0.30
N VAL A 126 6.84 -10.34 0.02
CA VAL A 126 6.30 -10.33 1.38
C VAL A 126 5.58 -11.66 1.55
N PRO A 127 6.13 -12.61 2.35
CA PRO A 127 5.52 -13.92 2.51
C PRO A 127 4.22 -13.84 3.35
N PRO A 128 3.24 -14.73 3.11
CA PRO A 128 1.95 -14.73 3.79
C PRO A 128 2.06 -15.26 5.23
N ALA A 129 2.87 -14.58 6.04
CA ALA A 129 2.95 -14.82 7.47
C ALA A 129 1.94 -13.89 8.16
N GLU A 130 1.07 -14.47 8.98
CA GLU A 130 0.13 -13.70 9.78
C GLU A 130 0.87 -12.99 10.93
N LEU A 131 0.72 -11.69 11.00
CA LEU A 131 1.26 -10.81 12.03
C LEU A 131 0.16 -9.88 12.51
N ASP A 132 -0.17 -9.93 13.79
CA ASP A 132 -1.22 -9.11 14.42
C ASP A 132 -2.58 -9.15 13.66
N GLY A 133 -2.98 -10.33 13.18
CA GLY A 133 -4.22 -10.53 12.43
C GLY A 133 -4.18 -10.03 10.98
N VAL A 134 -3.02 -9.60 10.49
CA VAL A 134 -2.83 -9.23 9.07
C VAL A 134 -1.97 -10.27 8.39
N LYS A 135 -2.42 -10.73 7.23
CA LYS A 135 -1.70 -11.67 6.36
C LYS A 135 -1.56 -11.03 4.97
N ALA A 136 -0.33 -10.71 4.57
CA ALA A 136 -0.05 -10.12 3.26
C ALA A 136 0.78 -11.06 2.39
N ASN A 137 0.42 -11.17 1.11
CA ASN A 137 1.15 -11.96 0.12
C ASN A 137 1.44 -11.09 -1.11
N LEU A 138 2.52 -10.32 -1.06
CA LEU A 138 2.86 -9.34 -2.09
C LEU A 138 4.09 -9.79 -2.88
N PHE A 139 3.94 -9.87 -4.19
CA PHE A 139 5.02 -10.18 -5.11
C PHE A 139 5.36 -8.95 -5.96
N SER A 140 6.61 -8.51 -5.92
CA SER A 140 7.08 -7.33 -6.63
C SER A 140 8.25 -7.66 -7.54
N ALA A 141 8.36 -6.96 -8.66
CA ALA A 141 9.48 -7.09 -9.59
C ALA A 141 9.93 -5.72 -10.09
N ALA A 142 11.21 -5.61 -10.44
CA ALA A 142 11.75 -4.41 -11.06
C ALA A 142 12.86 -4.72 -12.05
N ILE A 143 12.99 -3.84 -13.03
CA ILE A 143 14.19 -3.72 -13.90
C ILE A 143 14.79 -2.35 -13.67
N GLU A 144 16.07 -2.32 -13.34
CA GLU A 144 16.82 -1.08 -13.12
C GLU A 144 18.05 -1.00 -14.01
N LYS A 145 18.45 0.23 -14.30
CA LYS A 145 19.66 0.50 -15.07
C LYS A 145 20.37 1.74 -14.57
N ALA A 146 21.68 1.62 -14.32
CA ALA A 146 22.55 2.77 -14.11
C ALA A 146 22.78 3.46 -15.47
N ILE A 147 22.21 4.65 -15.64
CA ILE A 147 22.34 5.46 -16.87
C ILE A 147 23.70 6.17 -16.90
N LEU A 148 24.07 6.76 -15.76
CA LEU A 148 25.35 7.42 -15.55
C LEU A 148 26.00 6.88 -14.29
N GLN A 149 27.26 6.50 -14.37
CA GLN A 149 28.04 6.04 -13.22
C GLN A 149 29.47 6.63 -13.34
N GLY A 150 29.67 7.73 -12.63
CA GLY A 150 30.95 8.37 -12.48
C GLY A 150 31.61 8.07 -11.13
N ASP A 151 32.76 8.68 -10.87
CA ASP A 151 33.50 8.50 -9.62
C ASP A 151 32.71 8.95 -8.38
N ARG A 152 31.89 10.00 -8.52
CA ARG A 152 31.13 10.60 -7.43
C ARG A 152 29.63 10.56 -7.64
N TRP A 153 29.17 10.71 -8.88
CA TRP A 153 27.77 10.83 -9.22
C TRP A 153 27.27 9.59 -9.93
N GLY A 154 26.06 9.20 -9.60
CA GLY A 154 25.34 8.16 -10.32
C GLY A 154 23.92 8.61 -10.62
N LEU A 155 23.42 8.22 -11.79
CA LEU A 155 22.01 8.35 -12.16
C LEU A 155 21.49 6.99 -12.59
N GLY A 156 20.33 6.63 -12.13
CA GLY A 156 19.64 5.39 -12.47
C GLY A 156 18.18 5.59 -12.76
N VAL A 157 17.62 4.63 -13.46
CA VAL A 157 16.19 4.51 -13.72
C VAL A 157 15.74 3.13 -13.35
N ARG A 158 14.49 3.01 -12.88
CA ARG A 158 13.89 1.76 -12.44
C ARG A 158 12.41 1.76 -12.84
N LEU A 159 12.01 0.69 -13.52
CA LEU A 159 10.62 0.34 -13.74
C LEU A 159 10.27 -0.80 -12.77
N TYR A 160 9.16 -0.70 -12.07
CA TYR A 160 8.77 -1.70 -11.08
C TYR A 160 7.26 -1.88 -11.01
N ALA A 161 6.83 -3.03 -10.53
CA ALA A 161 5.43 -3.38 -10.35
C ALA A 161 5.26 -4.32 -9.15
N GLN A 162 4.06 -4.40 -8.64
CA GLN A 162 3.63 -5.34 -7.60
C GLN A 162 2.24 -5.87 -7.92
N VAL A 163 2.02 -7.11 -7.51
CA VAL A 163 0.71 -7.77 -7.44
C VAL A 163 0.57 -8.46 -6.10
N GLY A 164 -0.67 -8.64 -5.66
CA GLY A 164 -1.01 -9.37 -4.44
C GLY A 164 -1.88 -8.58 -3.49
N ASP A 165 -2.20 -9.20 -2.39
CA ASP A 165 -3.23 -8.82 -1.45
C ASP A 165 -2.77 -8.85 0.00
N ALA A 166 -3.57 -8.24 0.86
CA ALA A 166 -3.50 -8.38 2.32
C ALA A 166 -4.90 -8.63 2.88
N GLU A 167 -4.99 -9.62 3.76
CA GLU A 167 -6.21 -10.04 4.45
C GLU A 167 -6.18 -9.57 5.91
N ALA A 168 -7.28 -9.05 6.43
CA ALA A 168 -7.49 -8.77 7.85
C ALA A 168 -8.99 -8.48 8.16
N ASP A 169 -9.33 -8.38 9.45
CA ASP A 169 -10.65 -8.00 9.92
C ASP A 169 -10.77 -6.46 10.04
N PHE A 170 -10.68 -5.75 8.88
CA PHE A 170 -10.72 -4.29 8.85
C PHE A 170 -12.12 -3.74 9.14
N THR A 171 -13.17 -4.32 8.53
CA THR A 171 -14.55 -3.82 8.64
C THR A 171 -15.17 -4.19 9.98
N CYS A 172 -14.97 -5.40 10.47
CA CYS A 172 -15.50 -5.88 11.75
C CYS A 172 -14.33 -6.45 12.57
N ALA A 173 -13.76 -5.63 13.44
CA ALA A 173 -12.66 -6.03 14.30
C ALA A 173 -13.06 -7.11 15.30
N ALA A 174 -12.13 -8.01 15.63
CA ALA A 174 -12.35 -9.07 16.62
C ALA A 174 -12.75 -8.50 17.99
N GLY A 175 -13.91 -8.89 18.47
CA GLY A 175 -14.47 -8.45 19.75
C GLY A 175 -15.68 -7.52 19.62
N GLU A 176 -15.90 -6.84 18.51
CA GLU A 176 -17.06 -6.00 18.25
C GLU A 176 -18.36 -6.82 18.32
N GLU A 177 -18.33 -8.06 17.84
CA GLU A 177 -19.45 -9.01 17.83
C GLU A 177 -19.99 -9.36 19.24
N ARG A 178 -19.24 -9.03 20.30
CA ARG A 178 -19.65 -9.29 21.70
C ARG A 178 -20.69 -8.29 22.18
N SER A 179 -20.79 -7.14 21.52
CA SER A 179 -21.76 -6.10 21.86
C SER A 179 -22.98 -6.18 20.94
N PRO A 180 -24.18 -5.83 21.44
CA PRO A 180 -25.39 -5.90 20.61
C PRO A 180 -25.29 -5.03 19.36
N PRO A 181 -25.80 -5.50 18.20
CA PRO A 181 -25.85 -4.71 16.97
C PRO A 181 -26.54 -3.35 17.19
N GLY A 182 -25.89 -2.26 16.71
CA GLY A 182 -26.39 -0.90 16.87
C GLY A 182 -26.08 -0.26 18.23
N SER A 183 -25.35 -0.94 19.13
CA SER A 183 -24.82 -0.31 20.37
C SER A 183 -23.64 0.62 20.06
N PRO A 184 -23.23 1.50 21.01
CA PRO A 184 -22.05 2.36 20.82
C PRO A 184 -20.76 1.58 20.55
N GLU A 185 -20.64 0.35 21.07
CA GLU A 185 -19.48 -0.53 20.89
C GLU A 185 -19.58 -1.40 19.63
N ASN A 186 -20.75 -1.49 19.01
CA ASN A 186 -21.00 -2.22 17.76
C ASN A 186 -22.02 -1.47 16.89
N PRO A 187 -21.70 -0.24 16.47
CA PRO A 187 -22.68 0.62 15.77
C PRO A 187 -23.04 0.10 14.38
N PHE A 188 -22.17 -0.70 13.77
CA PHE A 188 -22.35 -1.26 12.43
C PHE A 188 -22.86 -2.69 12.43
N GLY A 189 -23.22 -3.22 13.61
CA GLY A 189 -23.91 -4.50 13.74
C GLY A 189 -23.07 -5.71 13.34
N CYS A 190 -21.77 -5.69 13.59
CA CYS A 190 -20.85 -6.80 13.35
C CYS A 190 -21.31 -8.05 14.14
N GLU A 191 -21.43 -9.18 13.45
CA GLU A 191 -21.84 -10.47 14.03
C GLU A 191 -20.69 -11.46 14.19
N ALA A 192 -19.57 -11.20 13.52
CA ALA A 192 -18.32 -11.93 13.60
C ALA A 192 -17.18 -11.01 13.11
N PRO A 193 -15.91 -11.32 13.43
CA PRO A 193 -14.78 -10.70 12.75
C PRO A 193 -14.91 -10.85 11.24
N SER A 194 -14.58 -9.82 10.48
CA SER A 194 -14.57 -9.88 9.02
C SER A 194 -13.32 -10.59 8.49
N ASP A 195 -13.35 -10.96 7.22
CA ASP A 195 -12.22 -11.55 6.49
C ASP A 195 -12.04 -10.75 5.19
N ASP A 196 -11.71 -9.47 5.39
CA ASP A 196 -11.60 -8.52 4.29
C ASP A 196 -10.28 -8.69 3.57
N GLU A 197 -10.28 -8.35 2.28
CA GLU A 197 -9.10 -8.43 1.40
C GLU A 197 -8.86 -7.06 0.76
N VAL A 198 -7.62 -6.60 0.76
CA VAL A 198 -7.18 -5.43 0.03
C VAL A 198 -6.12 -5.81 -1.00
N THR A 199 -6.41 -5.60 -2.28
CA THR A 199 -5.45 -5.75 -3.37
C THR A 199 -4.56 -4.51 -3.45
N LEU A 200 -3.23 -4.72 -3.47
CA LEU A 200 -2.22 -3.66 -3.44
C LEU A 200 -1.37 -3.69 -4.72
N GLU A 201 -1.98 -3.40 -5.86
CA GLU A 201 -1.32 -3.44 -7.16
C GLU A 201 -0.82 -2.08 -7.61
N TYR A 202 0.33 -2.08 -8.29
CA TYR A 202 0.87 -0.86 -8.88
C TYR A 202 1.90 -1.13 -9.98
N VAL A 203 2.12 -0.11 -10.81
CA VAL A 203 3.28 0.04 -11.67
C VAL A 203 3.91 1.41 -11.45
N GLY A 204 5.24 1.48 -11.40
CA GLY A 204 5.95 2.74 -11.13
C GLY A 204 7.22 2.90 -11.93
N LEU A 205 7.59 4.15 -12.16
CA LEU A 205 8.85 4.56 -12.80
C LEU A 205 9.60 5.51 -11.86
N GLU A 206 10.81 5.11 -11.48
CA GLU A 206 11.67 5.84 -10.54
C GLU A 206 12.96 6.33 -11.23
N TRP A 207 13.35 7.56 -10.92
CA TRP A 207 14.67 8.13 -11.21
C TRP A 207 15.43 8.30 -9.92
N THR A 208 16.67 7.83 -9.89
CA THR A 208 17.54 7.90 -8.71
C THR A 208 18.83 8.61 -9.02
N GLY A 209 19.15 9.63 -8.23
CA GLY A 209 20.45 10.27 -8.18
C GLY A 209 21.27 9.79 -6.98
N SER A 210 22.57 9.67 -7.11
CA SER A 210 23.45 9.30 -5.99
C SER A 210 24.74 10.08 -5.96
N TYR A 211 25.28 10.24 -4.76
CA TYR A 211 26.57 10.93 -4.53
C TYR A 211 27.46 10.14 -3.57
N ARG A 212 28.72 9.88 -4.01
CA ARG A 212 29.76 9.18 -3.26
C ARG A 212 30.82 10.15 -2.76
N PHE A 213 31.05 10.17 -1.47
CA PHE A 213 32.13 10.93 -0.88
C PHE A 213 33.50 10.28 -1.17
N ARG A 214 34.57 11.09 -1.22
CA ARG A 214 35.95 10.60 -1.36
C ARG A 214 36.53 9.96 -0.11
N ARG A 215 35.80 10.00 1.02
CA ARG A 215 36.28 9.46 2.29
C ARG A 215 36.04 7.95 2.35
N PRO A 216 37.07 7.15 2.73
CA PRO A 216 36.87 5.72 2.98
C PRO A 216 35.73 5.49 3.97
N ARG A 217 34.88 4.50 3.70
CA ARG A 217 33.72 4.14 4.53
C ARG A 217 32.60 5.19 4.67
N ALA A 218 32.69 6.33 3.97
CA ALA A 218 31.58 7.27 3.91
C ALA A 218 30.37 6.62 3.21
N PRO A 219 29.14 6.98 3.60
CA PRO A 219 27.96 6.50 2.92
C PRO A 219 27.89 7.03 1.48
N VAL A 220 27.16 6.32 0.64
CA VAL A 220 26.65 6.85 -0.61
C VAL A 220 25.28 7.42 -0.34
N LEU A 221 25.09 8.73 -0.54
CA LEU A 221 23.79 9.37 -0.46
C LEU A 221 23.01 9.08 -1.75
N HIS A 222 21.69 9.00 -1.63
CA HIS A 222 20.81 8.87 -2.79
C HIS A 222 19.52 9.66 -2.57
N LEU A 223 18.95 10.10 -3.69
CA LEU A 223 17.66 10.74 -3.80
C LEU A 223 16.90 10.05 -4.93
N GLY A 224 15.62 9.83 -4.75
CA GLY A 224 14.74 9.25 -5.76
C GLY A 224 13.47 10.07 -5.92
N VAL A 225 12.91 10.04 -7.11
CA VAL A 225 11.56 10.51 -7.41
C VAL A 225 10.88 9.49 -8.29
N ALA A 226 9.61 9.21 -8.04
CA ALA A 226 8.86 8.25 -8.82
C ALA A 226 7.45 8.74 -9.12
N VAL A 227 6.92 8.26 -10.24
CA VAL A 227 5.50 8.33 -10.58
C VAL A 227 4.96 6.92 -10.55
N ASN A 228 3.82 6.72 -9.90
CA ASN A 228 3.20 5.42 -9.71
C ASN A 228 1.75 5.49 -10.17
N HIS A 229 1.30 4.47 -10.87
CA HIS A 229 -0.11 4.19 -11.11
C HIS A 229 -0.50 3.07 -10.15
N LEU A 230 -1.49 3.33 -9.31
CA LEU A 230 -2.03 2.39 -8.33
C LEU A 230 -3.35 1.85 -8.86
N ASP A 231 -3.56 0.55 -8.70
CA ASP A 231 -4.81 -0.15 -9.00
C ASP A 231 -5.16 -0.96 -7.76
N MET A 232 -6.23 -0.56 -7.09
CA MET A 232 -6.52 -1.02 -5.74
C MET A 232 -7.97 -1.48 -5.65
N GLU A 233 -8.18 -2.59 -4.95
CA GLU A 233 -9.51 -3.12 -4.65
C GLU A 233 -9.59 -3.44 -3.15
N PHE A 234 -10.70 -3.08 -2.53
CA PHE A 234 -11.03 -3.52 -1.17
C PHE A 234 -12.30 -4.36 -1.24
N GLN A 235 -12.17 -5.65 -0.95
CA GLN A 235 -13.27 -6.58 -0.85
C GLN A 235 -13.71 -6.69 0.61
N VAL A 236 -14.87 -6.18 0.91
CA VAL A 236 -15.54 -6.43 2.20
C VAL A 236 -15.99 -7.88 2.25
N ASN A 237 -15.81 -8.55 3.38
CA ASN A 237 -16.36 -9.85 3.68
C ASN A 237 -16.80 -9.90 5.14
N ALA A 238 -17.85 -9.14 5.46
CA ALA A 238 -18.33 -8.91 6.81
C ALA A 238 -19.77 -9.38 7.00
N ARG A 239 -20.10 -9.86 8.22
CA ARG A 239 -21.47 -10.16 8.63
C ARG A 239 -21.98 -9.04 9.50
N THR A 240 -23.00 -8.34 9.01
CA THR A 240 -23.57 -7.16 9.67
C THR A 240 -25.10 -7.20 9.60
N PHE A 241 -25.80 -6.94 10.70
CA PHE A 241 -27.25 -6.85 10.75
C PHE A 241 -28.01 -7.99 10.06
N GLY A 242 -27.49 -9.23 10.11
CA GLY A 242 -28.13 -10.41 9.54
C GLY A 242 -27.89 -10.64 8.05
N PHE A 243 -27.04 -9.88 7.40
CA PHE A 243 -26.63 -10.10 6.01
C PHE A 243 -25.09 -10.23 5.87
N LEU A 244 -24.69 -10.86 4.80
CA LEU A 244 -23.27 -10.94 4.41
C LEU A 244 -22.97 -9.81 3.41
N ASP A 245 -22.10 -8.90 3.81
CA ASP A 245 -21.60 -7.84 2.96
C ASP A 245 -20.39 -8.34 2.16
N ARG A 246 -20.46 -8.21 0.84
CA ARG A 246 -19.43 -8.53 -0.14
C ARG A 246 -19.20 -7.35 -1.10
N THR A 247 -19.36 -6.14 -0.59
CA THR A 247 -19.10 -4.94 -1.37
C THR A 247 -17.64 -4.89 -1.79
N ARG A 248 -17.41 -4.55 -3.07
CA ARG A 248 -16.08 -4.28 -3.62
C ARG A 248 -15.95 -2.80 -3.91
N LEU A 249 -14.92 -2.20 -3.32
CA LEU A 249 -14.57 -0.79 -3.53
C LEU A 249 -13.33 -0.77 -4.43
N LEU A 250 -13.43 -0.10 -5.57
CA LEU A 250 -12.38 0.01 -6.58
C LEU A 250 -11.85 1.43 -6.61
N ALA A 251 -10.54 1.60 -6.67
CA ALA A 251 -9.93 2.91 -6.84
C ALA A 251 -8.62 2.79 -7.64
N ASP A 252 -8.46 3.59 -8.67
CA ASP A 252 -7.24 3.68 -9.43
C ASP A 252 -6.79 5.12 -9.64
N GLY A 253 -5.51 5.34 -9.82
CA GLY A 253 -4.98 6.67 -10.07
C GLY A 253 -3.48 6.80 -9.91
N GLU A 254 -3.00 8.03 -10.08
CA GLU A 254 -1.57 8.31 -10.08
C GLU A 254 -1.12 8.95 -8.76
N THR A 255 0.06 8.52 -8.28
CA THR A 255 0.74 9.15 -7.15
C THR A 255 2.18 9.49 -7.52
N VAL A 256 2.74 10.44 -6.79
CA VAL A 256 4.17 10.73 -6.86
C VAL A 256 4.81 10.38 -5.54
N SER A 257 6.08 9.98 -5.58
CA SER A 257 6.84 9.74 -4.36
C SER A 257 8.25 10.28 -4.47
N ALA A 258 8.83 10.63 -3.33
CA ALA A 258 10.21 11.07 -3.21
C ALA A 258 10.90 10.26 -2.11
N THR A 259 12.17 9.97 -2.31
CA THR A 259 13.00 9.24 -1.36
C THR A 259 14.33 9.95 -1.14
N ALA A 260 14.84 9.88 0.08
CA ALA A 260 16.17 10.37 0.42
C ALA A 260 16.83 9.40 1.40
N GLY A 261 18.07 9.01 1.12
CA GLY A 261 18.71 8.01 1.96
C GLY A 261 20.22 7.93 1.84
N ALA A 262 20.76 6.96 2.56
CA ALA A 262 22.18 6.68 2.59
C ALA A 262 22.44 5.18 2.66
N THR A 263 23.47 4.73 1.96
CA THR A 263 23.91 3.33 1.93
C THR A 263 25.36 3.22 2.40
N TRP A 264 25.62 2.34 3.35
CA TRP A 264 26.95 2.03 3.92
C TRP A 264 27.40 0.66 3.46
N SER A 265 28.70 0.54 3.16
CA SER A 265 29.36 -0.76 3.03
C SER A 265 29.85 -1.21 4.40
N LEU A 266 29.21 -2.25 4.97
CA LEU A 266 29.60 -2.86 6.25
C LEU A 266 30.75 -3.85 6.12
N GLY A 267 31.05 -4.26 4.87
CA GLY A 267 32.13 -5.18 4.51
C GLY A 267 32.23 -5.32 3.00
N GLN A 268 32.98 -6.31 2.52
CA GLN A 268 33.14 -6.53 1.08
C GLN A 268 31.85 -7.00 0.40
N LYS A 269 31.01 -7.74 1.12
CA LYS A 269 29.80 -8.35 0.59
C LYS A 269 28.49 -7.78 1.18
N THR A 270 28.58 -6.99 2.25
CA THR A 270 27.40 -6.54 3.01
C THR A 270 27.24 -5.03 2.89
N LYS A 271 26.04 -4.59 2.55
CA LYS A 271 25.64 -3.18 2.55
C LYS A 271 24.37 -3.00 3.39
N ALA A 272 24.28 -1.89 4.13
CA ALA A 272 23.06 -1.45 4.80
C ALA A 272 22.61 -0.11 4.21
N GLY A 273 21.33 0.01 3.90
CA GLY A 273 20.69 1.22 3.42
C GLY A 273 19.60 1.68 4.37
N PHE A 274 19.42 3.00 4.48
CA PHE A 274 18.30 3.65 5.14
C PHE A 274 17.73 4.71 4.21
N GLU A 275 16.40 4.83 4.21
CA GLU A 275 15.68 5.76 3.34
C GLU A 275 14.49 6.34 4.09
N VAL A 276 14.27 7.64 3.93
CA VAL A 276 13.03 8.32 4.21
C VAL A 276 12.22 8.32 2.92
N PHE A 277 10.98 7.89 3.00
CA PHE A 277 10.03 7.89 1.91
C PHE A 277 8.93 8.90 2.18
N TYR A 278 8.53 9.63 1.16
CA TYR A 278 7.45 10.61 1.21
C TYR A 278 6.56 10.46 -0.04
N SER A 279 5.23 10.45 0.17
CA SER A 279 4.24 10.54 -0.89
C SER A 279 3.12 11.50 -0.45
N PRO A 280 2.85 12.58 -1.20
CA PRO A 280 1.71 13.45 -0.96
C PRO A 280 0.44 12.69 -1.34
N LEU A 281 -0.38 12.37 -0.37
CA LEU A 281 -1.68 11.73 -0.58
C LEU A 281 -2.78 12.74 -0.24
N SER A 282 -3.79 12.83 -1.09
CA SER A 282 -4.96 13.67 -0.87
C SER A 282 -6.14 12.85 -0.38
N VAL A 283 -6.99 13.46 0.44
CA VAL A 283 -8.24 12.88 0.95
C VAL A 283 -9.31 13.96 1.03
N GLU A 284 -10.53 13.66 0.59
CA GLU A 284 -11.72 14.49 0.77
C GLU A 284 -12.60 13.90 1.87
N ARG A 285 -12.54 14.49 3.08
CA ARG A 285 -13.31 14.02 4.24
C ARG A 285 -14.73 14.58 4.24
N PRO A 286 -15.70 13.91 4.88
CA PRO A 286 -17.08 14.38 4.96
C PRO A 286 -17.18 15.81 5.49
N GLY A 287 -17.84 16.67 4.72
CA GLY A 287 -18.05 18.09 5.09
C GLY A 287 -16.88 19.01 4.74
N ALA A 288 -15.79 18.51 4.17
CA ALA A 288 -14.74 19.34 3.61
C ALA A 288 -15.20 20.03 2.31
N GLU A 289 -14.71 21.24 2.05
CA GLU A 289 -14.97 21.97 0.78
C GLU A 289 -14.00 21.55 -0.35
N SER A 290 -12.90 20.89 0.00
CA SER A 290 -11.85 20.43 -0.91
C SER A 290 -11.04 19.31 -0.28
N SER A 291 -10.31 18.57 -1.11
CA SER A 291 -9.36 17.56 -0.63
C SER A 291 -8.22 18.19 0.16
N ASP A 292 -7.89 17.57 1.28
CA ASP A 292 -6.76 17.92 2.13
C ASP A 292 -5.54 17.05 1.76
N ASN A 293 -4.34 17.58 2.04
CA ASN A 293 -3.10 16.82 1.88
C ASN A 293 -2.79 16.06 3.18
N ASP A 294 -2.88 14.74 3.12
CA ASP A 294 -2.60 13.83 4.23
C ASP A 294 -1.51 12.84 3.82
N PRO A 295 -0.23 13.26 3.87
CA PRO A 295 0.86 12.55 3.22
C PRO A 295 1.35 11.35 4.02
N LEU A 296 1.86 10.36 3.29
CA LEU A 296 2.65 9.27 3.86
C LEU A 296 4.11 9.68 4.02
N LEU A 297 4.62 9.61 5.25
CA LEU A 297 6.04 9.75 5.57
C LEU A 297 6.49 8.57 6.41
N HIS A 298 7.45 7.78 5.94
CA HIS A 298 7.93 6.64 6.69
C HIS A 298 9.40 6.31 6.43
N LEU A 299 9.94 5.37 7.22
CA LEU A 299 11.33 4.94 7.16
C LEU A 299 11.42 3.55 6.55
N ARG A 300 12.49 3.32 5.80
CA ARG A 300 12.86 2.01 5.23
C ARG A 300 14.30 1.69 5.55
N ALA A 301 14.57 0.40 5.74
CA ALA A 301 15.92 -0.11 5.90
C ALA A 301 16.12 -1.33 5.00
N LEU A 302 17.31 -1.50 4.45
CA LEU A 302 17.69 -2.65 3.63
C LEU A 302 19.05 -3.18 4.07
N LEU A 303 19.09 -4.42 4.48
CA LEU A 303 20.32 -5.17 4.61
C LEU A 303 20.50 -6.04 3.36
N ARG A 304 21.63 -5.86 2.65
CA ARG A 304 21.94 -6.57 1.41
C ARG A 304 23.23 -7.34 1.53
N TYR A 305 23.23 -8.58 1.08
CA TYR A 305 24.38 -9.47 1.07
C TYR A 305 24.66 -10.00 -0.34
N ARG A 306 25.88 -9.82 -0.84
CA ARG A 306 26.30 -10.34 -2.14
C ARG A 306 26.72 -11.80 -2.03
N LEU A 307 26.02 -12.66 -2.73
CA LEU A 307 26.35 -14.10 -2.80
C LEU A 307 27.49 -14.33 -3.79
N ARG A 308 27.39 -13.74 -4.98
CA ARG A 308 28.28 -13.96 -6.10
C ARG A 308 28.54 -12.68 -6.88
#